data_134aad9d2fae9b2e3970179880e0e113
#
_entry.id   134aad9d2fae9b2e3970179880e0e113
#
_cell.length_a   1.000
_cell.length_b   1.000
_cell.length_c   1.000
_cell.angle_alpha   90.00
_cell.angle_beta   90.00
_cell.angle_gamma   90.00
#
_symmetry.space_group_name_H-M   'P 1'
#
loop_
_entity.id
_entity.type
_entity.pdbx_description
1 polymer ?
#
loop_
_entity_poly.entity_id
_entity_poly.type
_entity_poly.pdbx_seq_one_letter_code
_entity_poly.pdbx_strand_id
1 'polypeptide(L)'
;MGNMIYREARIEESEKIGKLLANSFLDYPFLTIITDDLKKPDYYPNFVETLQTMLTRVYIKKGHCLIAEQDGELLAVALLQQKDFCILSYLRNGGTNIFRYIRPQNLLKYFEFVKGSKKHLEKSGEFDWYLMALAVNIESKGQGIGS
;
A
#
# COMPACT_ATOMS: atom_id res chain seq x y z
N MET A 1 -9.20 -14.59 25.53
CA MET A 1 -9.01 -13.73 24.37
C MET A 1 -7.89 -12.75 24.63
N GLY A 2 -6.95 -12.63 23.67
CA GLY A 2 -5.88 -11.65 23.76
C GLY A 2 -6.40 -10.24 23.56
N ASN A 3 -5.66 -9.26 24.05
CA ASN A 3 -5.99 -7.87 23.86
C ASN A 3 -5.57 -7.39 22.47
N MET A 4 -6.38 -6.52 21.86
CA MET A 4 -6.04 -5.84 20.63
C MET A 4 -4.92 -4.84 20.90
N ILE A 5 -3.84 -4.90 20.12
CA ILE A 5 -2.70 -4.00 20.22
C ILE A 5 -2.63 -3.16 18.94
N TYR A 6 -2.52 -1.84 19.11
CA TYR A 6 -2.31 -0.91 18.00
C TYR A 6 -0.90 -0.32 18.15
N ARG A 7 -0.09 -0.45 17.11
CA ARG A 7 1.29 0.04 17.13
C ARG A 7 1.79 0.35 15.73
N GLU A 8 2.95 0.99 15.66
CA GLU A 8 3.63 1.17 14.39
C GLU A 8 4.30 -0.14 13.96
N ALA A 9 4.29 -0.38 12.64
CA ALA A 9 4.90 -1.58 12.07
C ALA A 9 6.43 -1.47 12.03
N ARG A 10 7.09 -2.62 12.07
CA ARG A 10 8.54 -2.72 11.90
C ARG A 10 8.87 -3.14 10.47
N ILE A 11 10.07 -2.79 10.01
CA ILE A 11 10.46 -3.04 8.62
C ILE A 11 10.47 -4.54 8.28
N GLU A 12 10.76 -5.40 9.24
CA GLU A 12 10.74 -6.85 9.07
C GLU A 12 9.35 -7.40 8.78
N GLU A 13 8.31 -6.63 9.09
CA GLU A 13 6.92 -7.02 8.88
C GLU A 13 6.38 -6.62 7.50
N SER A 14 7.21 -5.98 6.67
CA SER A 14 6.79 -5.41 5.37
C SER A 14 6.11 -6.42 4.45
N GLU A 15 6.66 -7.62 4.32
CA GLU A 15 6.10 -8.64 3.43
C GLU A 15 4.74 -9.12 3.90
N LYS A 16 4.60 -9.35 5.20
CA LYS A 16 3.34 -9.78 5.81
C LYS A 16 2.26 -8.74 5.62
N ILE A 17 2.60 -7.47 5.84
CA ILE A 17 1.69 -6.34 5.65
C ILE A 17 1.36 -6.18 4.15
N GLY A 18 2.37 -6.31 3.29
CA GLY A 18 2.17 -6.23 1.84
C GLY A 18 1.19 -7.28 1.33
N LYS A 19 1.25 -8.49 1.86
CA LYS A 19 0.30 -9.55 1.50
C LYS A 19 -1.12 -9.21 1.93
N LEU A 20 -1.29 -8.67 3.13
CA LEU A 20 -2.62 -8.26 3.61
C LEU A 20 -3.20 -7.17 2.70
N LEU A 21 -2.41 -6.17 2.37
CA LEU A 21 -2.83 -5.09 1.48
C LEU A 21 -3.13 -5.62 0.07
N ALA A 22 -2.27 -6.51 -0.45
CA ALA A 22 -2.47 -7.10 -1.78
C ALA A 22 -3.79 -7.86 -1.85
N ASN A 23 -4.08 -8.68 -0.85
CA ASN A 23 -5.33 -9.44 -0.80
C ASN A 23 -6.55 -8.51 -0.70
N SER A 24 -6.45 -7.43 0.06
CA SER A 24 -7.54 -6.48 0.25
C SER A 24 -7.84 -5.66 -1.01
N PHE A 25 -6.82 -5.35 -1.80
CA PHE A 25 -6.95 -4.48 -2.97
C PHE A 25 -6.80 -5.22 -4.31
N LEU A 26 -6.78 -6.55 -4.29
CA LEU A 26 -6.56 -7.35 -5.51
C LEU A 26 -7.61 -7.04 -6.59
N ASP A 27 -8.86 -6.85 -6.20
CA ASP A 27 -9.96 -6.56 -7.10
C ASP A 27 -10.28 -5.06 -7.21
N TYR A 28 -9.40 -4.21 -6.67
CA TYR A 28 -9.61 -2.76 -6.70
C TYR A 28 -9.57 -2.27 -8.15
N PRO A 29 -10.64 -1.60 -8.65
CA PRO A 29 -10.72 -1.24 -10.07
C PRO A 29 -9.55 -0.43 -10.59
N PHE A 30 -9.00 0.45 -9.76
CA PHE A 30 -7.87 1.29 -10.13
C PHE A 30 -6.61 0.47 -10.42
N LEU A 31 -6.42 -0.63 -9.70
CA LEU A 31 -5.29 -1.53 -9.93
C LEU A 31 -5.54 -2.49 -11.08
N THR A 32 -6.79 -2.92 -11.28
CA THR A 32 -7.10 -3.88 -12.34
C THR A 32 -6.89 -3.30 -13.74
N ILE A 33 -7.03 -1.98 -13.90
CA ILE A 33 -6.78 -1.34 -15.21
C ILE A 33 -5.32 -1.43 -15.65
N ILE A 34 -4.40 -1.63 -14.72
CA ILE A 34 -2.98 -1.73 -15.04
C ILE A 34 -2.62 -3.10 -15.63
N THR A 35 -3.53 -4.06 -15.58
CA THR A 35 -3.28 -5.43 -16.07
C THR A 35 -2.80 -5.44 -17.52
N ASP A 36 -3.36 -4.58 -18.36
CA ASP A 36 -2.98 -4.48 -19.76
C ASP A 36 -1.57 -3.93 -19.97
N ASP A 37 -1.04 -3.22 -18.99
CA ASP A 37 0.29 -2.63 -19.04
C ASP A 37 1.38 -3.57 -18.50
N LEU A 38 0.99 -4.71 -17.93
CA LEU A 38 1.93 -5.72 -17.44
C LEU A 38 2.54 -6.49 -18.60
N LYS A 39 3.75 -6.99 -18.40
CA LYS A 39 4.44 -7.82 -19.40
C LYS A 39 3.65 -9.09 -19.73
N LYS A 40 2.97 -9.65 -18.73
CA LYS A 40 2.06 -10.80 -18.88
C LYS A 40 0.88 -10.62 -17.91
N PRO A 41 -0.37 -10.90 -18.34
CA PRO A 41 -1.53 -10.78 -17.46
C PRO A 41 -1.44 -11.62 -16.19
N ASP A 42 -0.79 -12.79 -16.26
CA ASP A 42 -0.62 -13.70 -15.13
C ASP A 42 0.24 -13.12 -14.02
N TYR A 43 0.98 -12.04 -14.29
CA TYR A 43 1.83 -11.38 -13.31
C TYR A 43 1.05 -10.50 -12.34
N TYR A 44 -0.25 -10.29 -12.57
CA TYR A 44 -1.04 -9.34 -11.78
C TYR A 44 -0.98 -9.58 -10.26
N PRO A 45 -1.23 -10.80 -9.74
CA PRO A 45 -1.14 -11.01 -8.30
C PRO A 45 0.24 -10.72 -7.72
N ASN A 46 1.30 -11.17 -8.39
CA ASN A 46 2.67 -10.92 -7.96
C ASN A 46 3.05 -9.45 -8.04
N PHE A 47 2.56 -8.75 -9.08
CA PHE A 47 2.76 -7.32 -9.23
C PHE A 47 2.13 -6.55 -8.08
N VAL A 48 0.86 -6.87 -7.74
CA VAL A 48 0.15 -6.19 -6.65
C VAL A 48 0.85 -6.42 -5.31
N GLU A 49 1.26 -7.66 -5.03
CA GLU A 49 1.98 -7.97 -3.79
C GLU A 49 3.31 -7.21 -3.70
N THR A 50 4.08 -7.17 -4.78
CA THR A 50 5.35 -6.44 -4.84
C THR A 50 5.12 -4.95 -4.65
N LEU A 51 4.11 -4.39 -5.30
CA LEU A 51 3.73 -2.98 -5.18
C LEU A 51 3.36 -2.63 -3.74
N GLN A 52 2.50 -3.42 -3.11
CA GLN A 52 2.04 -3.17 -1.75
C GLN A 52 3.17 -3.32 -0.73
N THR A 53 4.07 -4.29 -0.93
CA THR A 53 5.24 -4.46 -0.07
C THR A 53 6.18 -3.26 -0.18
N MET A 54 6.41 -2.77 -1.39
CA MET A 54 7.21 -1.57 -1.63
C MET A 54 6.60 -0.36 -0.93
N LEU A 55 5.30 -0.12 -1.11
CA LEU A 55 4.59 0.98 -0.46
C LEU A 55 4.71 0.87 1.06
N THR A 56 4.50 -0.32 1.60
CA THR A 56 4.62 -0.57 3.04
C THR A 56 5.98 -0.16 3.58
N ARG A 57 7.05 -0.56 2.90
CA ARG A 57 8.43 -0.21 3.31
C ARG A 57 8.65 1.31 3.31
N VAL A 58 8.17 1.99 2.27
CA VAL A 58 8.29 3.45 2.18
C VAL A 58 7.55 4.12 3.33
N TYR A 59 6.32 3.68 3.62
CA TYR A 59 5.51 4.27 4.69
C TYR A 59 6.08 3.99 6.08
N ILE A 60 6.70 2.83 6.29
CA ILE A 60 7.39 2.54 7.55
C ILE A 60 8.57 3.48 7.75
N LYS A 61 9.33 3.76 6.70
CA LYS A 61 10.54 4.57 6.78
C LYS A 61 10.28 6.08 6.73
N LYS A 62 9.32 6.51 5.94
CA LYS A 62 9.12 7.94 5.63
C LYS A 62 7.76 8.48 6.10
N GLY A 63 6.77 7.64 6.22
CA GLY A 63 5.44 8.01 6.69
C GLY A 63 5.10 7.29 7.97
N HIS A 64 3.86 6.82 8.05
CA HIS A 64 3.40 6.02 9.20
C HIS A 64 2.67 4.79 8.70
N CYS A 65 3.04 3.65 9.24
CA CYS A 65 2.36 2.38 9.00
C CYS A 65 1.88 1.86 10.34
N LEU A 66 0.58 1.99 10.60
CA LEU A 66 -0.04 1.55 11.85
C LEU A 66 -0.68 0.20 11.64
N ILE A 67 -0.49 -0.70 12.60
CA ILE A 67 -1.10 -2.01 12.54
C ILE A 67 -1.91 -2.30 13.79
N ALA A 68 -2.90 -3.18 13.64
CA ALA A 68 -3.63 -3.78 14.73
C ALA A 68 -3.31 -5.27 14.75
N GLU A 69 -2.92 -5.77 15.91
CA GLU A 69 -2.63 -7.19 16.08
C GLU A 69 -3.29 -7.74 17.33
N GLN A 70 -3.56 -9.05 17.32
CA GLN A 70 -4.13 -9.77 18.45
C GLN A 70 -3.49 -11.15 18.48
N ASP A 71 -2.90 -11.51 19.63
CA ASP A 71 -2.22 -12.80 19.80
C ASP A 71 -1.14 -13.06 18.73
N GLY A 72 -0.44 -12.00 18.32
CA GLY A 72 0.61 -12.09 17.31
C GLY A 72 0.10 -12.14 15.87
N GLU A 73 -1.21 -12.09 15.66
CA GLU A 73 -1.82 -12.12 14.34
C GLU A 73 -2.13 -10.71 13.84
N LEU A 74 -1.70 -10.42 12.61
CA LEU A 74 -1.96 -9.13 11.96
C LEU A 74 -3.42 -9.07 11.51
N LEU A 75 -4.17 -8.11 12.04
CA LEU A 75 -5.60 -7.96 11.72
C LEU A 75 -5.89 -6.79 10.79
N ALA A 76 -5.14 -5.70 10.89
CA ALA A 76 -5.41 -4.50 10.09
C ALA A 76 -4.14 -3.68 9.91
N VAL A 77 -4.14 -2.85 8.88
CA VAL A 77 -3.05 -1.92 8.60
C VAL A 77 -3.59 -0.62 8.02
N ALA A 78 -2.97 0.49 8.40
CA ALA A 78 -3.26 1.82 7.84
C ALA A 78 -1.95 2.48 7.42
N LEU A 79 -1.91 2.98 6.19
CA LEU A 79 -0.77 3.74 5.66
C LEU A 79 -1.12 5.21 5.62
N LEU A 80 -0.34 6.03 6.34
CA LEU A 80 -0.59 7.46 6.50
C LEU A 80 0.64 8.27 6.10
N GLN A 81 0.43 9.42 5.47
CA GLN A 81 1.52 10.33 5.10
C GLN A 81 1.09 11.79 5.29
N GLN A 82 2.06 12.65 5.57
CA GLN A 82 1.87 14.10 5.61
C GLN A 82 2.42 14.78 4.36
N LYS A 83 3.46 14.20 3.75
CA LYS A 83 4.15 14.73 2.58
C LYS A 83 4.27 13.66 1.50
N ASP A 84 4.33 14.10 0.26
CA ASP A 84 4.62 13.18 -0.84
C ASP A 84 6.05 12.65 -0.76
N PHE A 85 6.23 11.42 -1.21
CA PHE A 85 7.52 10.77 -1.22
C PHE A 85 8.18 10.90 -2.59
N CYS A 86 9.52 11.02 -2.58
CA CYS A 86 10.31 11.02 -3.79
C CYS A 86 10.26 9.65 -4.47
N ILE A 87 10.25 9.64 -5.80
CA ILE A 87 10.26 8.38 -6.58
C ILE A 87 11.45 7.49 -6.22
N LEU A 88 12.59 8.10 -5.85
CA LEU A 88 13.77 7.35 -5.40
C LEU A 88 13.50 6.54 -4.13
N SER A 89 12.63 7.03 -3.26
CA SER A 89 12.25 6.29 -2.05
C SER A 89 11.56 4.97 -2.41
N TYR A 90 10.68 5.00 -3.40
CA TYR A 90 10.01 3.79 -3.88
C TYR A 90 11.00 2.82 -4.52
N LEU A 91 11.90 3.32 -5.36
CA LEU A 91 12.90 2.47 -6.02
C LEU A 91 13.85 1.81 -5.04
N ARG A 92 14.29 2.53 -4.01
CA ARG A 92 15.20 2.01 -2.98
C ARG A 92 14.54 0.96 -2.08
N ASN A 93 13.22 0.98 -1.99
CA ASN A 93 12.48 0.10 -1.09
C ASN A 93 11.80 -1.06 -1.81
N GLY A 94 12.37 -1.51 -2.91
CA GLY A 94 11.89 -2.66 -3.66
C GLY A 94 11.22 -2.33 -4.98
N GLY A 95 11.19 -1.04 -5.37
CA GLY A 95 10.61 -0.62 -6.63
C GLY A 95 11.26 -1.23 -7.86
N THR A 96 12.56 -1.56 -7.75
CA THR A 96 13.27 -2.21 -8.84
C THR A 96 12.73 -3.61 -9.16
N ASN A 97 12.15 -4.29 -8.16
CA ASN A 97 11.53 -5.62 -8.36
C ASN A 97 10.26 -5.54 -9.20
N ILE A 98 9.61 -4.38 -9.25
CA ILE A 98 8.39 -4.17 -10.02
C ILE A 98 8.67 -4.26 -11.52
N PHE A 99 9.89 -3.92 -11.95
CA PHE A 99 10.27 -3.95 -13.36
C PHE A 99 10.27 -5.37 -13.98
N ARG A 100 10.17 -6.40 -13.16
CA ARG A 100 9.95 -7.77 -13.64
C ARG A 100 8.58 -7.92 -14.29
N TYR A 101 7.61 -7.14 -13.83
CA TYR A 101 6.20 -7.30 -14.18
C TYR A 101 5.69 -6.22 -15.12
N ILE A 102 6.27 -5.03 -15.08
CA ILE A 102 5.82 -3.87 -15.84
C ILE A 102 7.01 -3.08 -16.38
N ARG A 103 6.84 -2.50 -17.56
CA ARG A 103 7.87 -1.66 -18.16
C ARG A 103 7.94 -0.31 -17.44
N PRO A 104 9.16 0.29 -17.32
CA PRO A 104 9.30 1.55 -16.60
C PRO A 104 8.40 2.68 -17.09
N GLN A 105 8.21 2.81 -18.41
CA GLN A 105 7.35 3.85 -18.96
C GLN A 105 5.89 3.69 -18.55
N ASN A 106 5.40 2.47 -18.42
CA ASN A 106 4.04 2.22 -17.97
C ASN A 106 3.86 2.51 -16.49
N LEU A 107 4.89 2.20 -15.70
CA LEU A 107 4.88 2.51 -14.26
C LEU A 107 4.88 4.02 -14.02
N LEU A 108 5.62 4.78 -14.82
CA LEU A 108 5.64 6.25 -14.71
C LEU A 108 4.27 6.86 -14.99
N LYS A 109 3.52 6.34 -15.97
CA LYS A 109 2.15 6.79 -16.22
C LYS A 109 1.27 6.62 -14.98
N TYR A 110 1.42 5.50 -14.31
CA TYR A 110 0.65 5.19 -13.10
C TYR A 110 0.97 6.19 -11.99
N PHE A 111 2.26 6.48 -11.76
CA PHE A 111 2.67 7.44 -10.75
C PHE A 111 2.20 8.85 -11.07
N GLU A 112 2.25 9.27 -12.33
CA GLU A 112 1.75 10.58 -12.74
C GLU A 112 0.25 10.71 -12.48
N PHE A 113 -0.51 9.66 -12.75
CA PHE A 113 -1.94 9.64 -12.46
C PHE A 113 -2.22 9.79 -10.98
N VAL A 114 -1.50 9.07 -10.12
CA VAL A 114 -1.66 9.16 -8.67
C VAL A 114 -1.32 10.57 -8.16
N LYS A 115 -0.23 11.16 -8.66
CA LYS A 115 0.15 12.54 -8.30
C LYS A 115 -0.91 13.55 -8.72
N GLY A 116 -1.47 13.38 -9.91
CA GLY A 116 -2.55 14.25 -10.38
C GLY A 116 -3.77 14.22 -9.48
N SER A 117 -4.17 13.03 -9.05
CA SER A 117 -5.29 12.85 -8.14
C SER A 117 -5.04 13.52 -6.79
N LYS A 118 -3.83 13.39 -6.23
CA LYS A 118 -3.47 14.03 -4.97
C LYS A 118 -3.48 15.55 -5.07
N LYS A 119 -2.95 16.11 -6.15
CA LYS A 119 -2.96 17.57 -6.37
C LYS A 119 -4.38 18.12 -6.42
N HIS A 120 -5.29 17.38 -7.02
CA HIS A 120 -6.69 17.78 -7.09
C HIS A 120 -7.30 17.85 -5.69
N LEU A 121 -7.01 16.88 -4.84
CA LEU A 121 -7.46 16.85 -3.44
C LEU A 121 -6.87 18.01 -2.63
N GLU A 122 -5.60 18.31 -2.82
CA GLU A 122 -4.93 19.41 -2.14
C GLU A 122 -5.54 20.76 -2.50
N LYS A 123 -5.98 20.94 -3.75
CA LYS A 123 -6.65 22.17 -4.19
C LYS A 123 -8.03 22.34 -3.60
N SER A 124 -8.70 21.27 -3.23
CA SER A 124 -10.07 21.33 -2.70
C SER A 124 -10.15 21.56 -1.18
N GLY A 125 -9.01 21.51 -0.45
CA GLY A 125 -8.95 21.79 0.98
C GLY A 125 -7.61 21.46 1.59
N GLU A 126 -7.34 22.07 2.75
CA GLU A 126 -6.16 21.72 3.53
C GLU A 126 -6.41 20.45 4.32
N PHE A 127 -5.42 19.55 4.34
CA PHE A 127 -5.43 18.38 5.22
C PHE A 127 -4.03 18.15 5.77
N ASP A 128 -3.93 17.77 7.06
CA ASP A 128 -2.67 17.52 7.72
C ASP A 128 -2.15 16.11 7.45
N TRP A 129 -3.05 15.17 7.22
CA TRP A 129 -2.74 13.75 7.01
C TRP A 129 -3.48 13.18 5.81
N TYR A 130 -2.81 12.34 5.06
CA TYR A 130 -3.39 11.60 3.95
C TYR A 130 -3.39 10.10 4.28
N LEU A 131 -4.57 9.50 4.35
CA LEU A 131 -4.73 8.07 4.51
C LEU A 131 -4.65 7.41 3.14
N MET A 132 -3.50 6.79 2.84
CA MET A 132 -3.28 6.14 1.55
C MET A 132 -4.05 4.83 1.44
N ALA A 133 -4.05 4.02 2.49
CA ALA A 133 -4.70 2.71 2.49
C ALA A 133 -5.13 2.33 3.90
N LEU A 134 -6.26 1.65 3.97
CA LEU A 134 -6.75 1.03 5.19
C LEU A 134 -7.25 -0.36 4.81
N ALA A 135 -6.70 -1.39 5.42
CA ALA A 135 -7.11 -2.76 5.14
C ALA A 135 -7.31 -3.53 6.44
N VAL A 136 -8.33 -4.37 6.44
CA VAL A 136 -8.65 -5.25 7.57
C VAL A 136 -8.66 -6.69 7.05
N ASN A 137 -8.05 -7.60 7.80
CA ASN A 137 -8.09 -9.03 7.47
C ASN A 137 -9.54 -9.46 7.29
N ILE A 138 -9.81 -10.19 6.22
CA ILE A 138 -11.19 -10.57 5.84
C ILE A 138 -11.92 -11.31 6.95
N GLU A 139 -11.20 -12.12 7.72
CA GLU A 139 -11.76 -12.86 8.85
C GLU A 139 -12.12 -11.97 10.03
N SER A 140 -11.57 -10.74 10.07
CA SER A 140 -11.76 -9.78 11.16
C SER A 140 -12.65 -8.61 10.79
N LYS A 141 -13.20 -8.59 9.58
CA LYS A 141 -14.09 -7.51 9.13
C LYS A 141 -15.37 -7.51 9.95
N GLY A 142 -15.83 -6.30 10.27
CA GLY A 142 -17.06 -6.12 11.05
C GLY A 142 -16.84 -6.06 12.56
N GLN A 143 -15.60 -6.14 13.04
CA GLN A 143 -15.27 -6.05 14.46
C GLN A 143 -14.89 -4.64 14.92
N GLY A 144 -15.05 -3.62 14.04
CA GLY A 144 -14.77 -2.25 14.38
C GLY A 144 -13.28 -1.91 14.46
N ILE A 145 -12.40 -2.76 13.92
CA ILE A 145 -10.94 -2.59 14.00
C ILE A 145 -10.48 -1.35 13.25
N GLY A 146 -11.12 -1.03 12.13
CA GLY A 146 -10.77 0.12 11.31
C GLY A 146 -11.38 1.45 11.74
N SER A 147 -12.17 1.44 12.80
CA SER A 147 -12.87 2.65 13.28
C SER A 147 -12.00 3.53 14.16
#